data_5651e4466e13855a8a775a5fd1b48373
#
_entry.id   5651e4466e13855a8a775a5fd1b48373
#
_cell.length_a   1.000
_cell.length_b   1.000
_cell.length_c   1.000
_cell.angle_alpha   90.00
_cell.angle_beta   90.00
_cell.angle_gamma   90.00
#
_symmetry.space_group_name_H-M   'P 1'
#
loop_
_entity.id
_entity.type
_entity.pdbx_description
1 polymer ?
#
loop_
_entity_poly.entity_id
_entity_poly.type
_entity_poly.pdbx_seq_one_letter_code
_entity_poly.pdbx_strand_id
1 'polypeptide(L)'
;NELLALISSVREGDAPDKRYPSYLYEFITAYLALSAEELYRAEDMLSACYYAYAMNCGNQFVSSWFEFNLNINNILAALAARKYKMDVSQVVVGKTDVSEMIRTSNARDFGLSEMLEYFEQVLRISEIEELVEREKKIDLLKWNWMEDAVFFNYFTVERIFVFLLKLEMVGRWISMDKEKGSELFRQIIDKLKDEIQIPAEFR
;
A
#
# COMPACT_ATOMS: atom_id res chain seq x y z
N ASN A 1 21.17 10.54 -13.24
CA ASN A 1 20.07 9.64 -12.82
C ASN A 1 20.35 9.14 -11.41
N GLU A 2 19.85 9.87 -10.42
CA GLU A 2 20.16 9.67 -8.98
C GLU A 2 19.87 8.23 -8.51
N LEU A 3 18.74 7.65 -8.96
CA LEU A 3 18.36 6.29 -8.59
C LEU A 3 19.37 5.24 -9.07
N LEU A 4 19.89 5.37 -10.28
CA LEU A 4 20.92 4.46 -10.78
C LEU A 4 22.23 4.58 -10.01
N ALA A 5 22.60 5.79 -9.61
CA ALA A 5 23.77 6.02 -8.75
C ALA A 5 23.59 5.36 -7.38
N LEU A 6 22.39 5.45 -6.79
CA LEU A 6 22.07 4.78 -5.53
C LEU A 6 22.18 3.26 -5.66
N ILE A 7 21.64 2.67 -6.73
CA ILE A 7 21.74 1.21 -6.98
C ILE A 7 23.20 0.77 -7.14
N SER A 8 24.02 1.54 -7.85
CA SER A 8 25.45 1.23 -8.01
C SER A 8 26.20 1.29 -6.69
N SER A 9 25.95 2.33 -5.89
CA SER A 9 26.55 2.50 -4.55
C SER A 9 26.20 1.32 -3.61
N VAL A 10 24.95 0.87 -3.63
CA VAL A 10 24.54 -0.31 -2.82
C VAL A 10 25.23 -1.59 -3.31
N ARG A 11 25.40 -1.77 -4.64
CA ARG A 11 26.10 -2.93 -5.20
C ARG A 11 27.59 -2.95 -4.85
N GLU A 12 28.23 -1.79 -4.76
CA GLU A 12 29.63 -1.63 -4.41
C GLU A 12 29.88 -1.75 -2.91
N GLY A 13 28.80 -1.77 -2.10
CA GLY A 13 28.89 -1.88 -0.64
C GLY A 13 29.29 -0.59 0.05
N ASP A 14 29.05 0.54 -0.59
CA ASP A 14 29.33 1.85 -0.03
C ASP A 14 28.46 2.14 1.21
N ALA A 15 28.97 3.03 2.07
CA ALA A 15 28.22 3.50 3.22
C ALA A 15 26.94 4.24 2.78
N PRO A 16 25.79 4.03 3.46
CA PRO A 16 24.53 4.69 3.12
C PRO A 16 24.66 6.21 3.06
N ASP A 17 24.24 6.82 1.97
CA ASP A 17 24.19 8.27 1.81
C ASP A 17 22.94 8.82 2.51
N LYS A 18 23.12 9.69 3.50
CA LYS A 18 22.06 10.30 4.31
C LYS A 18 21.05 11.14 3.52
N ARG A 19 21.34 11.43 2.24
CA ARG A 19 20.39 12.12 1.35
C ARG A 19 19.18 11.26 1.01
N TYR A 20 19.32 9.94 1.11
CA TYR A 20 18.25 9.00 0.82
C TYR A 20 17.71 8.35 2.11
N PRO A 21 16.39 8.12 2.19
CA PRO A 21 15.79 7.38 3.30
C PRO A 21 16.37 5.96 3.43
N SER A 22 16.57 5.49 4.67
CA SER A 22 17.21 4.19 4.94
C SER A 22 16.48 3.01 4.31
N TYR A 23 15.15 3.08 4.22
CA TYR A 23 14.34 1.99 3.64
C TYR A 23 14.70 1.68 2.17
N LEU A 24 15.21 2.66 1.40
CA LEU A 24 15.65 2.43 0.03
C LEU A 24 16.89 1.53 -0.01
N TYR A 25 17.84 1.72 0.91
CA TYR A 25 19.01 0.85 1.02
C TYR A 25 18.62 -0.57 1.42
N GLU A 26 17.74 -0.70 2.42
CA GLU A 26 17.21 -1.98 2.87
C GLU A 26 16.50 -2.72 1.72
N PHE A 27 15.64 -2.02 0.99
CA PHE A 27 14.94 -2.56 -0.17
C PHE A 27 15.89 -2.97 -1.29
N ILE A 28 16.81 -2.08 -1.73
CA ILE A 28 17.72 -2.38 -2.84
C ILE A 28 18.62 -3.57 -2.49
N THR A 29 19.13 -3.62 -1.25
CA THR A 29 19.95 -4.76 -0.79
C THR A 29 19.18 -6.07 -0.87
N ALA A 30 17.94 -6.08 -0.37
CA ALA A 30 17.08 -7.25 -0.40
C ALA A 30 16.67 -7.62 -1.84
N TYR A 31 16.33 -6.63 -2.67
CA TYR A 31 15.98 -6.81 -4.08
C TYR A 31 17.11 -7.44 -4.92
N LEU A 32 18.35 -7.02 -4.69
CA LEU A 32 19.53 -7.57 -5.37
C LEU A 32 19.82 -9.03 -4.98
N ALA A 33 19.28 -9.49 -3.86
CA ALA A 33 19.41 -10.87 -3.40
C ALA A 33 18.28 -11.79 -3.88
N LEU A 34 17.20 -11.22 -4.51
CA LEU A 34 16.09 -12.02 -5.01
C LEU A 34 16.47 -12.86 -6.22
N SER A 35 15.93 -14.07 -6.27
CA SER A 35 15.93 -14.89 -7.50
C SER A 35 14.90 -14.36 -8.51
N ALA A 36 15.05 -14.75 -9.78
CA ALA A 36 14.12 -14.36 -10.84
C ALA A 36 12.66 -14.80 -10.53
N GLU A 37 12.49 -15.92 -9.82
CA GLU A 37 11.20 -16.45 -9.41
C GLU A 37 10.53 -15.65 -8.28
N GLU A 38 11.30 -14.87 -7.52
CA GLU A 38 10.83 -14.08 -6.38
C GLU A 38 10.57 -12.60 -6.72
N LEU A 39 10.90 -12.17 -7.94
CA LEU A 39 10.75 -10.76 -8.36
C LEU A 39 9.32 -10.23 -8.24
N TYR A 40 8.30 -11.10 -8.30
CA TYR A 40 6.90 -10.70 -8.11
C TYR A 40 6.62 -10.13 -6.71
N ARG A 41 7.49 -10.41 -5.73
CA ARG A 41 7.38 -9.89 -4.36
C ARG A 41 8.03 -8.52 -4.16
N ALA A 42 8.71 -7.99 -5.17
CA ALA A 42 9.52 -6.78 -5.01
C ALA A 42 8.68 -5.56 -4.59
N GLU A 43 7.46 -5.41 -5.12
CA GLU A 43 6.56 -4.31 -4.77
C GLU A 43 6.09 -4.39 -3.32
N ASP A 44 5.71 -5.58 -2.86
CA ASP A 44 5.31 -5.81 -1.47
C ASP A 44 6.46 -5.59 -0.50
N MET A 45 7.68 -5.98 -0.92
CA MET A 45 8.90 -5.78 -0.16
C MET A 45 9.25 -4.29 -0.02
N LEU A 46 9.15 -3.52 -1.12
CA LEU A 46 9.32 -2.07 -1.09
C LEU A 46 8.29 -1.42 -0.17
N SER A 47 7.04 -1.82 -0.29
CA SER A 47 5.94 -1.35 0.55
C SER A 47 6.20 -1.66 2.03
N ALA A 48 6.65 -2.87 2.35
CA ALA A 48 6.98 -3.27 3.72
C ALA A 48 8.12 -2.42 4.31
N CYS A 49 9.20 -2.19 3.56
CA CYS A 49 10.31 -1.32 3.98
C CYS A 49 9.84 0.12 4.20
N TYR A 50 9.03 0.64 3.28
CA TYR A 50 8.48 2.00 3.38
C TYR A 50 7.59 2.18 4.61
N TYR A 51 6.62 1.27 4.84
CA TYR A 51 5.74 1.33 6.01
C TYR A 51 6.54 1.20 7.31
N ALA A 52 7.49 0.27 7.38
CA ALA A 52 8.36 0.13 8.55
C ALA A 52 9.13 1.42 8.86
N TYR A 53 9.70 2.05 7.83
CA TYR A 53 10.39 3.34 7.97
C TYR A 53 9.46 4.45 8.45
N ALA A 54 8.29 4.59 7.82
CA ALA A 54 7.33 5.65 8.13
C ALA A 54 6.75 5.51 9.55
N MET A 55 6.44 4.29 9.98
CA MET A 55 5.96 4.00 11.34
C MET A 55 7.03 4.27 12.41
N ASN A 56 8.32 4.28 12.06
CA ASN A 56 9.43 4.57 12.97
C ASN A 56 9.96 6.02 12.87
N CYS A 57 9.21 6.95 12.26
CA CYS A 57 9.66 8.33 12.03
C CYS A 57 9.76 9.22 13.30
N GLY A 58 9.36 8.73 14.47
CA GLY A 58 9.40 9.44 15.74
C GLY A 58 8.26 10.44 16.00
N ASN A 59 7.37 10.67 15.01
CA ASN A 59 6.13 11.42 15.21
C ASN A 59 4.95 10.46 15.35
N GLN A 60 4.28 10.48 16.50
CA GLN A 60 3.21 9.53 16.81
C GLN A 60 2.03 9.59 15.82
N PHE A 61 1.62 10.79 15.39
CA PHE A 61 0.54 10.94 14.42
C PHE A 61 0.92 10.28 13.08
N VAL A 62 2.13 10.55 12.58
CA VAL A 62 2.61 9.98 11.32
C VAL A 62 2.70 8.46 11.43
N SER A 63 3.27 7.93 12.52
CA SER A 63 3.33 6.48 12.77
C SER A 63 1.94 5.85 12.75
N SER A 64 0.98 6.41 13.48
CA SER A 64 -0.40 5.90 13.53
C SER A 64 -1.13 6.02 12.19
N TRP A 65 -0.87 7.08 11.41
CA TRP A 65 -1.41 7.23 10.06
C TRP A 65 -0.94 6.13 9.12
N PHE A 66 0.36 5.82 9.12
CA PHE A 66 0.89 4.77 8.27
C PHE A 66 0.46 3.37 8.73
N GLU A 67 0.39 3.13 10.03
CA GLU A 67 -0.15 1.89 10.58
C GLU A 67 -1.62 1.69 10.18
N PHE A 68 -2.46 2.72 10.33
CA PHE A 68 -3.86 2.70 9.92
C PHE A 68 -4.03 2.38 8.43
N ASN A 69 -3.22 3.02 7.56
CA ASN A 69 -3.26 2.74 6.12
C ASN A 69 -2.81 1.32 5.79
N LEU A 70 -1.74 0.83 6.42
CA LEU A 70 -1.27 -0.54 6.25
C LEU A 70 -2.34 -1.54 6.67
N ASN A 71 -2.98 -1.33 7.81
CA ASN A 71 -4.03 -2.19 8.32
C ASN A 71 -5.23 -2.25 7.37
N ILE A 72 -5.73 -1.09 6.87
CA ILE A 72 -6.82 -1.07 5.89
C ILE A 72 -6.45 -1.85 4.63
N ASN A 73 -5.26 -1.59 4.08
CA ASN A 73 -4.81 -2.26 2.86
C ASN A 73 -4.69 -3.78 3.06
N ASN A 74 -4.11 -4.23 4.17
CA ASN A 74 -3.98 -5.64 4.50
C ASN A 74 -5.34 -6.32 4.72
N ILE A 75 -6.27 -5.67 5.43
CA ILE A 75 -7.62 -6.22 5.64
C ILE A 75 -8.35 -6.37 4.31
N LEU A 76 -8.34 -5.34 3.45
CA LEU A 76 -8.98 -5.38 2.14
C LEU A 76 -8.35 -6.45 1.24
N ALA A 77 -7.01 -6.55 1.21
CA ALA A 77 -6.30 -7.58 0.45
C ALA A 77 -6.63 -8.99 0.95
N ALA A 78 -6.65 -9.19 2.28
CA ALA A 78 -6.97 -10.48 2.88
C ALA A 78 -8.43 -10.92 2.64
N LEU A 79 -9.39 -9.98 2.73
CA LEU A 79 -10.80 -10.25 2.40
C LEU A 79 -10.96 -10.62 0.93
N ALA A 80 -10.27 -9.90 0.03
CA ALA A 80 -10.24 -10.23 -1.39
C ALA A 80 -9.61 -11.60 -1.65
N ALA A 81 -8.48 -11.91 -1.02
CA ALA A 81 -7.81 -13.21 -1.14
C ALA A 81 -8.74 -14.37 -0.72
N ARG A 82 -9.46 -14.23 0.39
CA ARG A 82 -10.48 -15.22 0.81
C ARG A 82 -11.62 -15.36 -0.22
N LYS A 83 -12.13 -14.24 -0.73
CA LYS A 83 -13.19 -14.23 -1.74
C LYS A 83 -12.77 -15.00 -2.99
N TYR A 84 -11.52 -14.83 -3.44
CA TYR A 84 -10.97 -15.48 -4.63
C TYR A 84 -10.22 -16.79 -4.36
N LYS A 85 -10.26 -17.30 -3.11
CA LYS A 85 -9.59 -18.53 -2.68
C LYS A 85 -8.08 -18.52 -2.92
N MET A 86 -7.47 -17.36 -2.74
CA MET A 86 -6.01 -17.16 -2.76
C MET A 86 -5.44 -17.33 -1.34
N ASP A 87 -4.14 -17.58 -1.25
CA ASP A 87 -3.46 -17.63 0.03
C ASP A 87 -3.32 -16.24 0.65
N VAL A 88 -4.00 -16.04 1.77
CA VAL A 88 -3.98 -14.77 2.53
C VAL A 88 -2.57 -14.37 2.95
N SER A 89 -1.71 -15.33 3.28
CA SER A 89 -0.35 -15.06 3.73
C SER A 89 0.52 -14.37 2.69
N GLN A 90 0.20 -14.54 1.40
CA GLN A 90 0.95 -14.00 0.27
C GLN A 90 0.59 -12.53 -0.06
N VAL A 91 -0.57 -12.05 0.40
CA VAL A 91 -1.06 -10.71 0.06
C VAL A 91 -0.93 -9.70 1.20
N VAL A 92 -0.50 -10.14 2.37
CA VAL A 92 -0.37 -9.30 3.56
C VAL A 92 1.04 -8.72 3.65
N VAL A 93 1.14 -7.40 3.73
CA VAL A 93 2.39 -6.66 3.78
C VAL A 93 2.77 -6.29 5.22
N GLY A 94 4.07 -6.21 5.48
CA GLY A 94 4.61 -5.76 6.78
C GLY A 94 4.61 -6.84 7.86
N LYS A 95 5.08 -6.46 9.05
CA LYS A 95 5.28 -7.35 10.21
C LYS A 95 4.71 -6.74 11.49
N THR A 96 3.53 -6.11 11.40
CA THR A 96 2.80 -5.61 12.57
C THR A 96 2.01 -6.76 13.23
N ASP A 97 1.58 -6.57 14.48
CA ASP A 97 0.72 -7.55 15.17
C ASP A 97 -0.55 -7.84 14.36
N VAL A 98 -1.15 -6.80 13.77
CA VAL A 98 -2.33 -6.94 12.89
C VAL A 98 -1.99 -7.77 11.64
N SER A 99 -0.85 -7.52 11.01
CA SER A 99 -0.40 -8.31 9.84
C SER A 99 -0.23 -9.80 10.19
N GLU A 100 0.36 -10.10 11.34
CA GLU A 100 0.55 -11.49 11.81
C GLU A 100 -0.78 -12.15 12.17
N MET A 101 -1.70 -11.43 12.83
CA MET A 101 -3.04 -11.93 13.10
C MET A 101 -3.78 -12.28 11.80
N ILE A 102 -3.71 -11.43 10.78
CA ILE A 102 -4.34 -11.70 9.47
C ILE A 102 -3.73 -12.96 8.82
N ARG A 103 -2.40 -13.15 8.88
CA ARG A 103 -1.72 -14.31 8.28
C ARG A 103 -2.07 -15.62 8.94
N THR A 104 -2.24 -15.62 10.26
CA THR A 104 -2.35 -16.84 11.05
C THR A 104 -3.78 -17.20 11.41
N SER A 105 -4.72 -16.24 11.39
CA SER A 105 -6.08 -16.47 11.85
C SER A 105 -6.96 -17.07 10.76
N ASN A 106 -7.69 -18.12 11.14
CA ASN A 106 -8.77 -18.70 10.34
C ASN A 106 -10.15 -18.11 10.67
N ALA A 107 -10.26 -17.23 11.67
CA ALA A 107 -11.52 -16.58 12.02
C ALA A 107 -12.03 -15.70 10.87
N ARG A 108 -13.36 -15.52 10.77
CA ARG A 108 -13.98 -14.73 9.71
C ARG A 108 -13.49 -13.27 9.71
N ASP A 109 -13.30 -12.73 10.89
CA ASP A 109 -12.85 -11.36 11.17
C ASP A 109 -11.34 -11.27 11.46
N PHE A 110 -10.58 -12.32 11.24
CA PHE A 110 -9.16 -12.44 11.61
C PHE A 110 -8.87 -12.22 13.10
N GLY A 111 -9.90 -12.14 13.95
CA GLY A 111 -9.79 -11.75 15.35
C GLY A 111 -9.59 -10.25 15.57
N LEU A 112 -9.91 -9.42 14.58
CA LEU A 112 -9.64 -7.98 14.59
C LEU A 112 -10.84 -7.13 15.02
N SER A 113 -12.04 -7.69 15.08
CA SER A 113 -13.29 -6.94 15.37
C SER A 113 -13.29 -6.27 16.73
N GLU A 114 -12.67 -6.88 17.75
CA GLU A 114 -12.56 -6.30 19.09
C GLU A 114 -11.33 -5.36 19.24
N MET A 115 -10.34 -5.49 18.36
CA MET A 115 -9.10 -4.74 18.44
C MET A 115 -9.14 -3.44 17.61
N LEU A 116 -9.82 -3.46 16.47
CA LEU A 116 -9.87 -2.34 15.52
C LEU A 116 -11.29 -1.83 15.38
N GLU A 117 -11.61 -0.68 15.95
CA GLU A 117 -12.93 -0.05 15.91
C GLU A 117 -13.46 0.15 14.48
N TYR A 118 -12.55 0.34 13.51
CA TYR A 118 -12.91 0.55 12.11
C TYR A 118 -13.04 -0.75 11.30
N PHE A 119 -12.78 -1.93 11.89
CA PHE A 119 -12.80 -3.21 11.16
C PHE A 119 -14.14 -3.47 10.45
N GLU A 120 -15.26 -3.32 11.18
CA GLU A 120 -16.60 -3.53 10.62
C GLU A 120 -16.91 -2.57 9.46
N GLN A 121 -16.36 -1.35 9.51
CA GLN A 121 -16.52 -0.39 8.43
C GLN A 121 -15.73 -0.82 7.19
N VAL A 122 -14.48 -1.29 7.37
CA VAL A 122 -13.65 -1.82 6.27
C VAL A 122 -14.31 -3.06 5.66
N LEU A 123 -14.88 -3.94 6.49
CA LEU A 123 -15.60 -5.13 6.01
C LEU A 123 -16.77 -4.75 5.10
N ARG A 124 -17.62 -3.80 5.52
CA ARG A 124 -18.74 -3.30 4.70
C ARG A 124 -18.27 -2.65 3.40
N ILE A 125 -17.16 -1.90 3.45
CA ILE A 125 -16.56 -1.28 2.27
C ILE A 125 -16.07 -2.36 1.29
N SER A 126 -15.51 -3.46 1.77
CA SER A 126 -15.03 -4.56 0.92
C SER A 126 -16.14 -5.27 0.13
N GLU A 127 -17.38 -5.19 0.61
CA GLU A 127 -18.56 -5.78 -0.02
C GLU A 127 -19.13 -4.92 -1.17
N ILE A 128 -18.70 -3.66 -1.30
CA ILE A 128 -19.13 -2.76 -2.38
C ILE A 128 -18.53 -3.22 -3.70
N GLU A 129 -19.37 -3.56 -4.67
CA GLU A 129 -18.93 -4.05 -5.97
C GLU A 129 -18.45 -2.92 -6.90
N GLU A 130 -19.12 -1.75 -6.84
CA GLU A 130 -18.76 -0.61 -7.66
C GLU A 130 -17.45 0.01 -7.16
N LEU A 131 -16.42 -0.01 -8.02
CA LEU A 131 -15.05 0.34 -7.67
C LEU A 131 -14.93 1.80 -7.20
N VAL A 132 -15.56 2.73 -7.91
CA VAL A 132 -15.46 4.18 -7.60
C VAL A 132 -16.13 4.48 -6.28
N GLU A 133 -17.28 3.85 -6.00
CA GLU A 133 -17.97 4.01 -4.72
C GLU A 133 -17.13 3.43 -3.58
N ARG A 134 -16.55 2.23 -3.78
CA ARG A 134 -15.67 1.61 -2.79
C ARG A 134 -14.47 2.50 -2.47
N GLU A 135 -13.78 3.03 -3.48
CA GLU A 135 -12.64 3.93 -3.29
C GLU A 135 -13.04 5.22 -2.54
N LYS A 136 -14.19 5.81 -2.88
CA LYS A 136 -14.74 6.97 -2.15
C LYS A 136 -15.00 6.67 -0.67
N LYS A 137 -15.48 5.46 -0.36
CA LYS A 137 -15.74 5.06 1.04
C LYS A 137 -14.44 4.81 1.80
N ILE A 138 -13.41 4.26 1.14
CA ILE A 138 -12.06 4.12 1.71
C ILE A 138 -11.48 5.50 2.03
N ASP A 139 -11.55 6.44 1.10
CA ASP A 139 -11.06 7.79 1.31
C ASP A 139 -11.84 8.54 2.40
N LEU A 140 -13.15 8.36 2.46
CA LEU A 140 -13.97 8.95 3.52
C LEU A 140 -13.61 8.37 4.91
N LEU A 141 -13.35 7.07 4.99
CA LEU A 141 -12.86 6.44 6.22
C LEU A 141 -11.53 7.06 6.66
N LYS A 142 -10.58 7.20 5.73
CA LYS A 142 -9.28 7.84 5.99
C LYS A 142 -9.41 9.31 6.37
N TRP A 143 -10.32 10.02 5.72
CA TRP A 143 -10.60 11.43 6.01
C TRP A 143 -11.13 11.62 7.42
N ASN A 144 -12.11 10.84 7.83
CA ASN A 144 -12.69 10.91 9.17
C ASN A 144 -11.65 10.57 10.24
N TRP A 145 -10.86 9.51 10.02
CA TRP A 145 -9.76 9.18 10.93
C TRP A 145 -8.79 10.34 11.12
N MET A 146 -8.43 11.04 10.05
CA MET A 146 -7.55 12.22 10.14
C MET A 146 -8.20 13.37 10.91
N GLU A 147 -9.50 13.62 10.75
CA GLU A 147 -10.19 14.67 11.52
C GLU A 147 -10.18 14.36 13.01
N ASP A 148 -10.50 13.12 13.36
CA ASP A 148 -10.55 12.68 14.75
C ASP A 148 -9.17 12.74 15.40
N ALA A 149 -8.13 12.26 14.69
CA ALA A 149 -6.76 12.21 15.18
C ALA A 149 -6.14 13.59 15.45
N VAL A 150 -6.60 14.66 14.77
CA VAL A 150 -6.10 16.04 14.98
C VAL A 150 -7.14 16.96 15.59
N PHE A 151 -8.23 16.42 16.12
CA PHE A 151 -9.35 17.23 16.61
C PHE A 151 -8.92 18.28 17.65
N PHE A 152 -8.03 17.91 18.56
CA PHE A 152 -7.49 18.80 19.59
C PHE A 152 -6.15 19.48 19.20
N ASN A 153 -5.60 19.18 18.02
CA ASN A 153 -4.30 19.65 17.58
C ASN A 153 -4.42 20.97 16.81
N TYR A 154 -4.58 22.08 17.51
CA TYR A 154 -4.59 23.42 16.92
C TYR A 154 -3.16 23.94 16.73
N PHE A 155 -2.84 24.51 15.57
CA PHE A 155 -1.54 25.13 15.25
C PHE A 155 -0.33 24.19 15.38
N THR A 156 -0.52 22.92 15.03
CA THR A 156 0.54 21.90 15.06
C THR A 156 0.96 21.46 13.66
N VAL A 157 2.12 20.81 13.55
CA VAL A 157 2.62 20.25 12.29
C VAL A 157 1.71 19.15 11.77
N GLU A 158 1.10 18.35 12.67
CA GLU A 158 0.15 17.31 12.34
C GLU A 158 -1.07 17.87 11.61
N ARG A 159 -1.57 19.04 12.03
CA ARG A 159 -2.71 19.71 11.36
C ARG A 159 -2.35 20.14 9.94
N ILE A 160 -1.12 20.61 9.72
CA ILE A 160 -0.64 20.96 8.37
C ILE A 160 -0.47 19.70 7.53
N PHE A 161 0.06 18.64 8.11
CA PHE A 161 0.23 17.36 7.42
C PHE A 161 -1.12 16.78 7.00
N VAL A 162 -2.13 16.79 7.86
CA VAL A 162 -3.51 16.39 7.52
C VAL A 162 -4.07 17.24 6.39
N PHE A 163 -3.85 18.55 6.42
CA PHE A 163 -4.29 19.43 5.33
C PHE A 163 -3.67 19.01 3.98
N LEU A 164 -2.38 18.72 3.95
CA LEU A 164 -1.70 18.24 2.74
C LEU A 164 -2.25 16.90 2.25
N LEU A 165 -2.44 15.92 3.15
CA LEU A 165 -3.03 14.62 2.80
C LEU A 165 -4.44 14.76 2.20
N LYS A 166 -5.26 15.63 2.78
CA LYS A 166 -6.60 15.92 2.25
C LYS A 166 -6.56 16.62 0.90
N LEU A 167 -5.61 17.55 0.72
CA LEU A 167 -5.41 18.20 -0.56
C LEU A 167 -5.00 17.20 -1.65
N GLU A 168 -4.13 16.25 -1.34
CA GLU A 168 -3.75 15.17 -2.26
C GLU A 168 -4.94 14.26 -2.60
N MET A 169 -5.77 13.90 -1.61
CA MET A 169 -6.99 13.12 -1.87
C MET A 169 -7.94 13.86 -2.82
N VAL A 170 -8.23 15.13 -2.56
CA VAL A 170 -9.09 15.95 -3.43
C VAL A 170 -8.46 16.11 -4.81
N GLY A 171 -7.15 16.41 -4.89
CA GLY A 171 -6.42 16.53 -6.14
C GLY A 171 -6.50 15.25 -6.98
N ARG A 172 -6.39 14.08 -6.36
CA ARG A 172 -6.55 12.79 -7.03
C ARG A 172 -7.94 12.66 -7.66
N TRP A 173 -9.01 12.97 -6.93
CA TRP A 173 -10.38 12.90 -7.46
C TRP A 173 -10.65 13.90 -8.59
N ILE A 174 -10.11 15.12 -8.49
CA ILE A 174 -10.22 16.14 -9.56
C ILE A 174 -9.46 15.70 -10.82
N SER A 175 -8.30 15.04 -10.65
CA SER A 175 -7.47 14.60 -11.78
C SER A 175 -7.97 13.32 -12.47
N MET A 176 -8.95 12.60 -11.91
CA MET A 176 -9.56 11.44 -12.53
C MET A 176 -10.40 11.83 -13.73
N ASP A 177 -9.82 11.62 -14.91
CA ASP A 177 -10.46 11.86 -16.19
C ASP A 177 -10.82 10.51 -16.83
N LYS A 178 -12.10 10.33 -17.14
CA LYS A 178 -12.63 9.10 -17.74
C LYS A 178 -12.00 8.80 -19.11
N GLU A 179 -11.72 9.84 -19.91
CA GLU A 179 -11.15 9.67 -21.25
C GLU A 179 -9.71 9.20 -21.16
N LYS A 180 -8.89 9.84 -20.32
CA LYS A 180 -7.51 9.43 -20.05
C LYS A 180 -7.44 8.03 -19.42
N GLY A 181 -8.34 7.72 -18.49
CA GLY A 181 -8.42 6.40 -17.88
C GLY A 181 -8.72 5.31 -18.91
N SER A 182 -9.63 5.55 -19.85
CA SER A 182 -9.95 4.62 -20.93
C SER A 182 -8.79 4.43 -21.91
N GLU A 183 -8.06 5.48 -22.22
CA GLU A 183 -6.88 5.42 -23.08
C GLU A 183 -5.74 4.63 -22.41
N LEU A 184 -5.45 4.91 -21.14
CA LEU A 184 -4.45 4.17 -20.38
C LEU A 184 -4.79 2.69 -20.26
N PHE A 185 -6.06 2.37 -20.01
CA PHE A 185 -6.51 0.98 -19.94
C PHE A 185 -6.30 0.24 -21.28
N ARG A 186 -6.60 0.88 -22.41
CA ARG A 186 -6.32 0.31 -23.75
C ARG A 186 -4.83 0.06 -23.93
N GLN A 187 -3.97 0.99 -23.58
CA GLN A 187 -2.52 0.85 -23.66
C GLN A 187 -2.01 -0.34 -22.81
N ILE A 188 -2.56 -0.54 -21.61
CA ILE A 188 -2.23 -1.70 -20.75
C ILE A 188 -2.64 -3.00 -21.42
N ILE A 189 -3.88 -3.07 -21.93
CA ILE A 189 -4.37 -4.27 -22.63
C ILE A 189 -3.55 -4.59 -23.88
N ASP A 190 -3.17 -3.57 -24.65
CA ASP A 190 -2.35 -3.78 -25.84
C ASP A 190 -0.94 -4.28 -25.48
N LYS A 191 -0.31 -3.72 -24.43
CA LYS A 191 0.97 -4.25 -23.91
C LYS A 191 0.86 -5.69 -23.44
N LEU A 192 -0.18 -6.04 -22.70
CA LEU A 192 -0.40 -7.42 -22.26
C LEU A 192 -0.60 -8.39 -23.43
N LYS A 193 -1.27 -7.95 -24.51
CA LYS A 193 -1.41 -8.75 -25.72
C LYS A 193 -0.10 -8.96 -26.45
N ASP A 194 0.75 -7.93 -26.50
CA ASP A 194 2.07 -8.00 -27.15
C ASP A 194 3.05 -8.88 -26.36
N GLU A 195 2.93 -8.93 -25.04
CA GLU A 195 3.73 -9.78 -24.15
C GLU A 195 3.29 -11.27 -24.22
N ILE A 196 2.02 -11.54 -24.53
CA ILE A 196 1.52 -12.91 -24.71
C ILE A 196 1.89 -13.40 -26.12
N GLN A 197 3.07 -14.04 -26.26
CA GLN A 197 3.41 -14.81 -27.45
C GLN A 197 2.53 -16.05 -27.56
N ILE A 198 1.43 -15.95 -28.32
CA ILE A 198 0.64 -17.14 -28.66
C ILE A 198 1.52 -18.05 -29.53
N PRO A 199 1.83 -19.28 -29.08
CA PRO A 199 2.59 -20.24 -29.87
C PRO A 199 1.97 -20.39 -31.25
N ALA A 200 2.79 -20.55 -32.30
CA ALA A 200 2.35 -20.63 -33.70
C ALA A 200 1.35 -21.78 -33.95
N GLU A 201 1.29 -22.75 -33.06
CA GLU A 201 0.38 -23.90 -33.07
C GLU A 201 -1.10 -23.55 -32.79
N PHE A 202 -1.36 -22.33 -32.28
CA PHE A 202 -2.71 -21.83 -31.95
C PHE A 202 -3.12 -20.62 -32.79
N ARG A 203 -2.47 -20.40 -33.95
CA ARG A 203 -2.84 -19.36 -34.92
C ARG A 203 -3.65 -19.94 -36.09
#